data_8211748765f3365338a9a9e38134d06f
#
_entry.id   8211748765f3365338a9a9e38134d06f
#
_cell.length_a   1.000
_cell.length_b   1.000
_cell.length_c   1.000
_cell.angle_alpha   90.00
_cell.angle_beta   90.00
_cell.angle_gamma   90.00
#
_symmetry.space_group_name_H-M   'P 1'
#
loop_
_entity.id
_entity.type
_entity.pdbx_description
1 polymer ?
#
loop_
_entity_poly.entity_id
_entity_poly.type
_entity_poly.pdbx_seq_one_letter_code
_entity_poly.pdbx_strand_id
1 'polypeptide(L)'
;MIVTRDRALLIATDIDGTLLDHDAQLPFRADTWRRAIHALGARAAGCRVAFASSRTLDELMVLQRALGVQGPCIAEDGAVLARDADGASDRDPALAPHDELRAYGRRTMCIWTRAQHAAALRMAMQELDAVQRADASQLDRESLSALGFGTNGAIRRALAARHHSLLLDPSRLSGDETRTIRTAAAARGLQLRRGGRWLTLADSTGKGTALSLLRHFETACGVSPIIVAIGNEENDVSLLQKADLAFVIRNPGRGPHPALTAIPRAVVLDTEGPGGWLEMLNCLQELVQ
;
A
#
# COMPACT_ATOMS: atom_id res chain seq x y z
N MET A 1 -7.14 16.57 -17.23
CA MET A 1 -6.69 15.49 -18.15
C MET A 1 -7.93 14.70 -18.52
N ILE A 2 -8.21 14.50 -19.81
CA ILE A 2 -9.32 13.66 -20.28
C ILE A 2 -8.80 12.22 -20.31
N VAL A 3 -9.54 11.30 -19.71
CA VAL A 3 -9.27 9.86 -19.81
C VAL A 3 -9.94 9.35 -21.09
N THR A 4 -9.14 9.00 -22.06
CA THR A 4 -9.67 8.47 -23.35
C THR A 4 -10.13 7.02 -23.16
N ARG A 5 -11.21 6.64 -23.83
CA ARG A 5 -11.84 5.29 -23.73
C ARG A 5 -10.96 4.13 -24.18
N ASP A 6 -9.92 4.41 -24.93
CA ASP A 6 -8.97 3.44 -25.46
C ASP A 6 -7.87 3.04 -24.45
N ARG A 7 -7.81 3.71 -23.29
CA ARG A 7 -6.82 3.40 -22.26
C ARG A 7 -7.44 2.69 -21.04
N ALA A 8 -6.75 1.65 -20.57
CA ALA A 8 -7.10 0.98 -19.34
C ALA A 8 -6.78 1.86 -18.12
N LEU A 9 -7.49 1.64 -17.02
CA LEU A 9 -7.24 2.26 -15.73
C LEU A 9 -6.58 1.26 -14.79
N LEU A 10 -5.59 1.71 -14.03
CA LEU A 10 -5.01 1.00 -12.90
C LEU A 10 -5.13 1.88 -11.65
N ILE A 11 -6.03 1.52 -10.74
CA ILE A 11 -6.25 2.25 -9.49
C ILE A 11 -5.35 1.66 -8.42
N ALA A 12 -4.30 2.37 -8.04
CA ALA A 12 -3.42 2.04 -6.91
C ALA A 12 -4.00 2.66 -5.63
N THR A 13 -4.55 1.83 -4.76
CA THR A 13 -5.21 2.29 -3.52
C THR A 13 -4.41 1.91 -2.28
N ASP A 14 -4.23 2.86 -1.38
CA ASP A 14 -3.95 2.53 0.00
C ASP A 14 -5.16 1.81 0.63
N ILE A 15 -4.95 1.17 1.77
CA ILE A 15 -5.95 0.30 2.42
C ILE A 15 -6.51 0.96 3.68
N ASP A 16 -5.68 1.17 4.70
CA ASP A 16 -6.12 1.56 6.05
C ASP A 16 -6.44 3.06 6.14
N GLY A 17 -7.70 3.41 6.36
CA GLY A 17 -8.20 4.79 6.32
C GLY A 17 -8.52 5.28 4.91
N THR A 18 -8.25 4.46 3.88
CA THR A 18 -8.50 4.77 2.46
C THR A 18 -9.60 3.88 1.88
N LEU A 19 -9.37 2.59 1.75
CA LEU A 19 -10.38 1.61 1.29
C LEU A 19 -11.16 1.01 2.48
N LEU A 20 -10.49 0.76 3.58
CA LEU A 20 -11.05 0.30 4.83
C LEU A 20 -11.01 1.43 5.87
N ASP A 21 -11.98 1.43 6.78
CA ASP A 21 -11.95 2.31 7.94
C ASP A 21 -10.88 1.88 8.97
N HIS A 22 -10.80 2.62 10.08
CA HIS A 22 -9.84 2.33 11.14
C HIS A 22 -10.10 1.02 11.89
N ASP A 23 -11.30 0.45 11.76
CA ASP A 23 -11.68 -0.85 12.31
C ASP A 23 -11.51 -1.97 11.28
N ALA A 24 -10.83 -1.68 10.17
CA ALA A 24 -10.61 -2.58 9.04
C ALA A 24 -11.91 -3.11 8.40
N GLN A 25 -12.98 -2.30 8.47
CA GLN A 25 -14.25 -2.61 7.83
C GLN A 25 -14.39 -1.87 6.51
N LEU A 26 -15.04 -2.51 5.55
CA LEU A 26 -15.47 -1.86 4.32
C LEU A 26 -16.82 -1.18 4.61
N PRO A 27 -16.95 0.15 4.52
CA PRO A 27 -18.17 0.86 4.91
C PRO A 27 -19.31 0.73 3.89
N PHE A 28 -19.04 0.08 2.78
CA PHE A 28 -20.00 -0.20 1.72
C PHE A 28 -19.96 -1.68 1.33
N ARG A 29 -21.02 -2.17 0.67
CA ARG A 29 -21.07 -3.57 0.24
C ARG A 29 -20.00 -3.83 -0.83
N ALA A 30 -19.21 -4.88 -0.65
CA ALA A 30 -18.17 -5.29 -1.61
C ALA A 30 -18.73 -5.47 -3.04
N ASP A 31 -19.98 -5.97 -3.17
CA ASP A 31 -20.65 -6.09 -4.47
C ASP A 31 -20.93 -4.75 -5.14
N THR A 32 -21.28 -3.72 -4.38
CA THR A 32 -21.50 -2.37 -4.89
C THR A 32 -20.19 -1.79 -5.42
N TRP A 33 -19.12 -1.95 -4.65
CA TRP A 33 -17.79 -1.51 -5.02
C TRP A 33 -17.28 -2.22 -6.29
N ARG A 34 -17.41 -3.56 -6.36
CA ARG A 34 -17.02 -4.32 -7.57
C ARG A 34 -17.80 -3.88 -8.81
N ARG A 35 -19.12 -3.70 -8.68
CA ARG A 35 -19.95 -3.22 -9.80
C ARG A 35 -19.52 -1.85 -10.29
N ALA A 36 -19.17 -0.93 -9.38
CA ALA A 36 -18.71 0.40 -9.76
C ALA A 36 -17.37 0.35 -10.52
N ILE A 37 -16.41 -0.48 -10.06
CA ILE A 37 -15.14 -0.73 -10.78
C ILE A 37 -15.41 -1.34 -12.16
N HIS A 38 -16.27 -2.34 -12.24
CA HIS A 38 -16.62 -2.98 -13.50
C HIS A 38 -17.30 -2.00 -14.48
N ALA A 39 -18.22 -1.17 -13.99
CA ALA A 39 -18.88 -0.14 -14.78
C ALA A 39 -17.89 0.90 -15.30
N LEU A 40 -16.92 1.31 -14.50
CA LEU A 40 -15.82 2.19 -14.92
C LEU A 40 -14.96 1.52 -15.99
N GLY A 41 -14.62 0.24 -15.81
CA GLY A 41 -13.85 -0.53 -16.79
C GLY A 41 -14.57 -0.75 -18.10
N ALA A 42 -15.90 -0.83 -18.11
CA ALA A 42 -16.70 -0.91 -19.33
C ALA A 42 -16.72 0.41 -20.14
N ARG A 43 -16.45 1.54 -19.49
CA ARG A 43 -16.35 2.87 -20.13
C ARG A 43 -14.92 3.18 -20.61
N ALA A 44 -13.92 2.59 -20.00
CA ALA A 44 -12.51 2.62 -20.39
C ALA A 44 -12.12 1.29 -21.05
N ALA A 45 -10.88 1.12 -21.46
CA ALA A 45 -10.37 -0.16 -21.98
C ALA A 45 -10.06 -1.17 -20.84
N GLY A 46 -10.83 -1.16 -19.78
CA GLY A 46 -10.67 -1.97 -18.57
C GLY A 46 -10.28 -1.16 -17.33
N CYS A 47 -10.57 -1.71 -16.17
CA CYS A 47 -10.16 -1.12 -14.89
C CYS A 47 -9.69 -2.22 -13.95
N ARG A 48 -8.49 -2.08 -13.40
CA ARG A 48 -7.91 -2.98 -12.39
C ARG A 48 -7.54 -2.20 -11.14
N VAL A 49 -7.50 -2.89 -10.01
CA VAL A 49 -7.12 -2.30 -8.72
C VAL A 49 -5.85 -2.96 -8.21
N ALA A 50 -4.85 -2.16 -7.92
CA ALA A 50 -3.64 -2.56 -7.20
C ALA A 50 -3.75 -2.13 -5.75
N PHE A 51 -3.52 -3.04 -4.80
CA PHE A 51 -3.46 -2.72 -3.38
C PHE A 51 -2.05 -2.26 -3.02
N ALA A 52 -1.92 -1.11 -2.35
CA ALA A 52 -0.64 -0.53 -1.96
C ALA A 52 -0.67 -0.17 -0.46
N SER A 53 -0.04 -1.00 0.38
CA SER A 53 -0.20 -0.89 1.83
C SER A 53 1.09 -1.19 2.59
N SER A 54 1.13 -0.78 3.85
CA SER A 54 2.11 -1.25 4.83
C SER A 54 1.87 -2.70 5.27
N ARG A 55 0.72 -3.30 4.92
CA ARG A 55 0.40 -4.71 5.19
C ARG A 55 1.32 -5.65 4.42
N THR A 56 1.44 -6.89 4.93
CA THR A 56 2.17 -7.96 4.23
C THR A 56 1.42 -8.43 2.98
N LEU A 57 2.13 -9.07 2.06
CA LEU A 57 1.51 -9.65 0.87
C LEU A 57 0.41 -10.64 1.22
N ASP A 58 0.62 -11.49 2.23
CA ASP A 58 -0.37 -12.49 2.66
C ASP A 58 -1.67 -11.83 3.14
N GLU A 59 -1.58 -10.72 3.90
CA GLU A 59 -2.75 -9.95 4.32
C GLU A 59 -3.49 -9.34 3.13
N LEU A 60 -2.78 -8.80 2.15
CA LEU A 60 -3.37 -8.23 0.95
C LEU A 60 -4.05 -9.29 0.08
N MET A 61 -3.46 -10.49 -0.03
CA MET A 61 -4.07 -11.60 -0.77
C MET A 61 -5.34 -12.12 -0.10
N VAL A 62 -5.38 -12.16 1.25
CA VAL A 62 -6.60 -12.48 2.01
C VAL A 62 -7.68 -11.42 1.76
N LEU A 63 -7.31 -10.14 1.80
CA LEU A 63 -8.24 -9.02 1.57
C LEU A 63 -8.78 -9.04 0.13
N GLN A 64 -7.94 -9.24 -0.88
CA GLN A 64 -8.39 -9.35 -2.28
C GLN A 64 -9.41 -10.48 -2.45
N ARG A 65 -9.17 -11.63 -1.82
CA ARG A 65 -10.11 -12.76 -1.83
C ARG A 65 -11.43 -12.40 -1.16
N ALA A 66 -11.39 -11.77 0.02
CA ALA A 66 -12.58 -11.35 0.74
C ALA A 66 -13.43 -10.34 -0.05
N LEU A 67 -12.76 -9.42 -0.76
CA LEU A 67 -13.42 -8.42 -1.61
C LEU A 67 -13.80 -8.96 -3.00
N GLY A 68 -13.35 -10.15 -3.37
CA GLY A 68 -13.61 -10.76 -4.67
C GLY A 68 -12.98 -10.00 -5.84
N VAL A 69 -11.80 -9.42 -5.62
CA VAL A 69 -11.02 -8.71 -6.64
C VAL A 69 -9.66 -9.39 -6.85
N GLN A 70 -9.06 -9.10 -8.00
CA GLN A 70 -7.73 -9.58 -8.35
C GLN A 70 -6.93 -8.41 -8.94
N GLY A 71 -5.65 -8.37 -8.62
CA GLY A 71 -4.76 -7.34 -9.13
C GLY A 71 -3.40 -7.38 -8.48
N PRO A 72 -2.50 -6.49 -8.88
CA PRO A 72 -1.18 -6.36 -8.26
C PRO A 72 -1.28 -5.97 -6.79
N CYS A 73 -0.25 -6.34 -6.03
CA CYS A 73 -0.08 -5.92 -4.63
C CYS A 73 1.28 -5.25 -4.45
N ILE A 74 1.27 -4.09 -3.83
CA ILE A 74 2.43 -3.37 -3.31
C ILE A 74 2.35 -3.49 -1.79
N ALA A 75 3.16 -4.38 -1.22
CA ALA A 75 3.14 -4.71 0.19
C ALA A 75 4.34 -4.11 0.94
N GLU A 76 4.26 -4.08 2.26
CA GLU A 76 5.29 -3.55 3.16
C GLU A 76 5.83 -2.18 2.72
N ASP A 77 4.92 -1.24 2.40
CA ASP A 77 5.23 0.12 1.93
C ASP A 77 6.11 0.17 0.67
N GLY A 78 5.99 -0.81 -0.21
CA GLY A 78 6.71 -0.85 -1.49
C GLY A 78 7.94 -1.75 -1.49
N ALA A 79 8.25 -2.39 -0.37
CA ALA A 79 9.33 -3.37 -0.27
C ALA A 79 9.07 -4.61 -1.13
N VAL A 80 7.81 -4.98 -1.30
CA VAL A 80 7.36 -6.15 -2.06
C VAL A 80 6.35 -5.72 -3.12
N LEU A 81 6.62 -6.07 -4.37
CA LEU A 81 5.66 -5.99 -5.46
C LEU A 81 5.29 -7.41 -5.89
N ALA A 82 4.00 -7.68 -6.02
CA ALA A 82 3.50 -8.95 -6.54
C ALA A 82 2.45 -8.71 -7.63
N ARG A 83 2.50 -9.50 -8.70
CA ARG A 83 1.50 -9.52 -9.77
C ARG A 83 1.21 -10.96 -10.20
N ASP A 84 0.05 -11.18 -10.84
CA ASP A 84 -0.25 -12.49 -11.40
C ASP A 84 0.82 -12.93 -12.40
N ALA A 85 1.20 -14.20 -12.35
CA ALA A 85 2.12 -14.82 -13.29
C ALA A 85 1.47 -15.03 -14.67
N ASP A 86 0.13 -15.05 -14.73
CA ASP A 86 -0.62 -15.20 -15.97
C ASP A 86 -0.34 -14.01 -16.91
N GLY A 87 0.31 -14.30 -18.04
CA GLY A 87 0.75 -13.30 -19.02
C GLY A 87 2.21 -12.84 -18.87
N ALA A 88 2.91 -13.23 -17.81
CA ALA A 88 4.37 -13.17 -17.78
C ALA A 88 4.90 -14.37 -18.57
N SER A 89 5.25 -14.20 -19.83
CA SER A 89 6.01 -15.23 -20.51
C SER A 89 7.40 -15.27 -19.87
N ASP A 90 7.87 -16.46 -19.47
CA ASP A 90 9.26 -16.68 -19.02
C ASP A 90 10.31 -16.23 -20.06
N ARG A 91 9.85 -15.73 -21.20
CA ARG A 91 10.63 -15.35 -22.38
C ARG A 91 10.66 -13.85 -22.65
N ASP A 92 10.04 -13.01 -21.79
CA ASP A 92 10.12 -11.56 -21.97
C ASP A 92 11.40 -11.03 -21.32
N PRO A 93 12.47 -10.73 -22.12
CA PRO A 93 13.74 -10.24 -21.58
C PRO A 93 13.62 -8.84 -20.95
N ALA A 94 12.48 -8.15 -21.12
CA ALA A 94 12.20 -6.85 -20.51
C ALA A 94 11.69 -6.98 -19.07
N LEU A 95 11.22 -8.16 -18.67
CA LEU A 95 10.84 -8.44 -17.29
C LEU A 95 12.08 -8.90 -16.53
N ALA A 96 12.58 -8.07 -15.62
CA ALA A 96 13.57 -8.51 -14.65
C ALA A 96 13.11 -9.82 -14.01
N PRO A 97 13.99 -10.84 -13.85
CA PRO A 97 13.60 -12.09 -13.22
C PRO A 97 12.95 -11.79 -11.88
N HIS A 98 11.80 -12.41 -11.60
CA HIS A 98 11.15 -12.35 -10.31
C HIS A 98 11.99 -13.10 -9.27
N ASP A 99 11.95 -12.63 -8.02
CA ASP A 99 12.71 -13.26 -6.94
C ASP A 99 12.05 -14.57 -6.50
N GLU A 100 10.72 -14.65 -6.58
CA GLU A 100 9.94 -15.79 -6.11
C GLU A 100 8.64 -15.97 -6.89
N LEU A 101 8.24 -17.24 -7.11
CA LEU A 101 6.89 -17.61 -7.50
C LEU A 101 6.15 -18.20 -6.30
N ARG A 102 5.01 -17.63 -5.94
CA ARG A 102 4.22 -18.09 -4.80
C ARG A 102 2.77 -18.34 -5.18
N ALA A 103 2.26 -19.52 -4.81
CA ALA A 103 0.87 -19.90 -5.05
C ALA A 103 -0.06 -19.35 -3.96
N TYR A 104 -1.17 -18.75 -4.39
CA TYR A 104 -2.26 -18.28 -3.54
C TYR A 104 -3.59 -18.87 -4.03
N GLY A 105 -3.87 -20.10 -3.64
CA GLY A 105 -5.02 -20.86 -4.15
C GLY A 105 -4.86 -21.18 -5.63
N ARG A 106 -5.73 -20.60 -6.49
CA ARG A 106 -5.67 -20.78 -7.95
C ARG A 106 -4.77 -19.76 -8.67
N ARG A 107 -4.25 -18.76 -7.94
CA ARG A 107 -3.37 -17.74 -8.51
C ARG A 107 -1.92 -18.08 -8.22
N THR A 108 -1.05 -17.83 -9.17
CA THR A 108 0.40 -17.81 -8.96
C THR A 108 0.87 -16.37 -9.12
N MET A 109 1.63 -15.88 -8.15
CA MET A 109 2.16 -14.51 -8.14
C MET A 109 3.65 -14.54 -8.43
N CYS A 110 4.10 -13.70 -9.36
CA CYS A 110 5.50 -13.29 -9.45
C CYS A 110 5.75 -12.22 -8.39
N ILE A 111 6.81 -12.38 -7.61
CA ILE A 111 7.16 -11.51 -6.50
C ILE A 111 8.53 -10.89 -6.75
N TRP A 112 8.63 -9.59 -6.59
CA TRP A 112 9.87 -8.80 -6.60
C TRP A 112 10.07 -8.15 -5.24
N THR A 113 11.26 -8.36 -4.68
CA THR A 113 11.65 -7.79 -3.41
C THR A 113 12.75 -6.75 -3.65
N ARG A 114 12.55 -5.53 -3.16
CA ARG A 114 13.46 -4.39 -3.37
C ARG A 114 13.98 -3.79 -2.08
N ALA A 115 13.89 -4.53 -0.98
CA ALA A 115 14.18 -4.00 0.34
C ALA A 115 15.12 -4.92 1.12
N GLN A 116 15.81 -4.33 2.08
CA GLN A 116 16.60 -5.08 3.04
C GLN A 116 15.69 -5.98 3.89
N HIS A 117 16.19 -7.14 4.26
CA HIS A 117 15.47 -8.05 5.15
C HIS A 117 15.33 -7.43 6.56
N ALA A 118 14.21 -7.66 7.24
CA ALA A 118 13.92 -7.13 8.57
C ALA A 118 15.02 -7.44 9.61
N ALA A 119 15.70 -8.58 9.49
CA ALA A 119 16.85 -8.90 10.33
C ALA A 119 18.01 -7.91 10.14
N ALA A 120 18.31 -7.50 8.89
CA ALA A 120 19.33 -6.50 8.62
C ALA A 120 18.93 -5.13 9.16
N LEU A 121 17.64 -4.77 9.08
CA LEU A 121 17.13 -3.53 9.68
C LEU A 121 17.30 -3.51 11.19
N ARG A 122 17.01 -4.63 11.88
CA ARG A 122 17.25 -4.75 13.33
C ARG A 122 18.73 -4.59 13.66
N MET A 123 19.60 -5.26 12.92
CA MET A 123 21.05 -5.12 13.14
C MET A 123 21.54 -3.68 12.91
N ALA A 124 21.06 -3.02 11.85
CA ALA A 124 21.41 -1.64 11.56
C ALA A 124 20.99 -0.64 12.67
N MET A 125 19.98 -0.98 13.46
CA MET A 125 19.41 -0.13 14.51
C MET A 125 19.62 -0.70 15.91
N GLN A 126 20.46 -1.73 16.10
CA GLN A 126 20.63 -2.47 17.35
C GLN A 126 21.13 -1.62 18.52
N GLU A 127 21.82 -0.53 18.25
CA GLU A 127 22.33 0.41 19.27
C GLU A 127 21.23 1.31 19.88
N LEU A 128 20.03 1.32 19.32
CA LEU A 128 18.91 2.09 19.82
C LEU A 128 17.91 1.20 20.56
N ASP A 129 18.03 1.12 21.88
CA ASP A 129 17.12 0.34 22.75
C ASP A 129 15.65 0.70 22.51
N ALA A 130 15.38 1.96 22.15
CA ALA A 130 14.04 2.42 21.81
C ALA A 130 13.43 1.65 20.63
N VAL A 131 14.22 1.27 19.63
CA VAL A 131 13.76 0.45 18.49
C VAL A 131 13.40 -0.94 18.96
N GLN A 132 14.25 -1.57 19.77
CA GLN A 132 13.99 -2.92 20.28
C GLN A 132 12.75 -2.95 21.18
N ARG A 133 12.59 -1.95 22.05
CA ARG A 133 11.43 -1.83 22.94
C ARG A 133 10.13 -1.62 22.20
N ALA A 134 10.16 -0.91 21.07
CA ALA A 134 8.99 -0.57 20.28
C ALA A 134 8.70 -1.58 19.16
N ASP A 135 9.62 -2.50 18.82
CA ASP A 135 9.42 -3.49 17.75
C ASP A 135 8.21 -4.38 18.06
N ALA A 136 7.17 -4.27 17.24
CA ALA A 136 5.91 -4.98 17.40
C ALA A 136 6.09 -6.51 17.43
N SER A 137 7.12 -7.04 16.77
CA SER A 137 7.42 -8.48 16.78
C SER A 137 7.88 -9.00 18.14
N GLN A 138 8.35 -8.12 19.01
CA GLN A 138 8.82 -8.42 20.36
C GLN A 138 7.74 -8.22 21.43
N LEU A 139 6.58 -7.65 21.05
CA LEU A 139 5.50 -7.39 21.99
C LEU A 139 4.83 -8.70 22.41
N ASP A 140 4.49 -8.78 23.71
CA ASP A 140 3.70 -9.87 24.22
C ASP A 140 2.24 -9.79 23.76
N ARG A 141 1.48 -10.84 24.08
CA ARG A 141 0.08 -10.97 23.65
C ARG A 141 -0.81 -9.88 24.28
N GLU A 142 -0.51 -9.50 25.50
CA GLU A 142 -1.28 -8.50 26.24
C GLU A 142 -1.09 -7.11 25.63
N SER A 143 0.15 -6.72 25.36
CA SER A 143 0.50 -5.47 24.67
C SER A 143 -0.14 -5.38 23.29
N LEU A 144 -0.10 -6.45 22.50
CA LEU A 144 -0.75 -6.50 21.18
C LEU A 144 -2.29 -6.39 21.29
N SER A 145 -2.88 -7.00 22.33
CA SER A 145 -4.32 -6.90 22.60
C SER A 145 -4.72 -5.48 23.01
N ALA A 146 -3.93 -4.82 23.84
CA ALA A 146 -4.15 -3.43 24.26
C ALA A 146 -4.12 -2.44 23.08
N LEU A 147 -3.38 -2.77 22.02
CA LEU A 147 -3.35 -2.01 20.77
C LEU A 147 -4.56 -2.27 19.84
N GLY A 148 -5.60 -2.95 20.34
CA GLY A 148 -6.84 -3.22 19.62
C GLY A 148 -6.74 -4.37 18.62
N PHE A 149 -5.71 -5.17 18.73
CA PHE A 149 -5.54 -6.37 17.94
C PHE A 149 -6.10 -7.56 18.71
N GLY A 150 -7.23 -8.06 18.35
CA GLY A 150 -7.88 -9.16 19.05
C GLY A 150 -6.97 -10.38 19.28
N THR A 151 -7.43 -11.30 20.12
CA THR A 151 -6.68 -12.47 20.61
C THR A 151 -6.45 -13.56 19.55
N ASN A 152 -6.93 -13.42 18.34
CA ASN A 152 -7.08 -14.51 17.34
C ASN A 152 -5.78 -14.92 16.61
N GLY A 153 -4.63 -14.45 17.00
CA GLY A 153 -3.34 -14.82 16.40
C GLY A 153 -3.09 -14.32 14.98
N ALA A 154 -4.06 -13.65 14.35
CA ALA A 154 -3.91 -13.13 12.97
C ALA A 154 -2.76 -12.13 12.88
N ILE A 155 -2.64 -11.25 13.87
CA ILE A 155 -1.56 -10.26 13.92
C ILE A 155 -0.21 -10.89 14.13
N ARG A 156 -0.10 -11.88 15.03
CA ARG A 156 1.17 -12.59 15.18
C ARG A 156 1.61 -13.22 13.86
N ARG A 157 0.67 -13.78 13.10
CA ARG A 157 0.97 -14.31 11.76
C ARG A 157 1.38 -13.21 10.80
N ALA A 158 0.69 -12.07 10.81
CA ALA A 158 1.04 -10.92 9.98
C ALA A 158 2.43 -10.35 10.32
N LEU A 159 2.75 -10.22 11.62
CA LEU A 159 4.08 -9.79 12.06
C LEU A 159 5.17 -10.80 11.70
N ALA A 160 4.89 -12.11 11.82
CA ALA A 160 5.82 -13.17 11.43
C ALA A 160 6.02 -13.27 9.91
N ALA A 161 4.99 -12.92 9.13
CA ALA A 161 5.06 -12.87 7.66
C ALA A 161 5.73 -11.60 7.13
N ARG A 162 6.11 -10.66 8.01
CA ARG A 162 6.78 -9.43 7.64
C ARG A 162 8.29 -9.66 7.52
N HIS A 163 8.81 -9.42 6.33
CA HIS A 163 10.20 -9.76 6.04
C HIS A 163 11.07 -8.54 5.69
N HIS A 164 10.48 -7.39 5.36
CA HIS A 164 11.19 -6.26 4.77
C HIS A 164 10.96 -4.93 5.49
N SER A 165 10.30 -4.95 6.63
CA SER A 165 10.05 -3.76 7.43
C SER A 165 9.89 -4.12 8.90
N LEU A 166 10.12 -3.16 9.79
CA LEU A 166 9.80 -3.26 11.20
C LEU A 166 8.62 -2.33 11.50
N LEU A 167 7.64 -2.84 12.24
CA LEU A 167 6.60 -2.02 12.83
C LEU A 167 7.02 -1.65 14.24
N LEU A 168 7.04 -0.35 14.52
CA LEU A 168 7.32 0.17 15.85
C LEU A 168 6.04 0.75 16.46
N ASP A 169 5.79 0.39 17.71
CA ASP A 169 4.67 0.92 18.49
C ASP A 169 4.97 2.37 18.92
N PRO A 170 4.26 3.38 18.39
CA PRO A 170 4.52 4.78 18.72
C PRO A 170 4.18 5.11 20.18
N SER A 171 3.33 4.34 20.86
CA SER A 171 2.98 4.58 22.26
C SER A 171 4.15 4.28 23.23
N ARG A 172 5.13 3.51 22.76
CA ARG A 172 6.36 3.16 23.49
C ARG A 172 7.53 4.09 23.21
N LEU A 173 7.31 5.14 22.44
CA LEU A 173 8.33 6.10 22.01
C LEU A 173 7.94 7.51 22.41
N SER A 174 8.88 8.22 23.01
CA SER A 174 8.77 9.68 23.16
C SER A 174 8.99 10.39 21.82
N GLY A 175 8.62 11.66 21.75
CA GLY A 175 8.88 12.50 20.58
C GLY A 175 10.40 12.61 20.28
N ASP A 176 11.24 12.66 21.32
CA ASP A 176 12.69 12.74 21.17
C ASP A 176 13.28 11.43 20.67
N GLU A 177 12.84 10.30 21.19
CA GLU A 177 13.24 8.98 20.69
C GLU A 177 12.84 8.77 19.24
N THR A 178 11.61 9.19 18.89
CA THR A 178 11.15 9.13 17.49
C THR A 178 12.03 9.96 16.56
N ARG A 179 12.46 11.17 16.99
CA ARG A 179 13.40 12.01 16.22
C ARG A 179 14.76 11.36 16.09
N THR A 180 15.28 10.81 17.18
CA THR A 180 16.56 10.09 17.21
C THR A 180 16.54 8.90 16.28
N ILE A 181 15.49 8.07 16.31
CA ILE A 181 15.34 6.92 15.40
C ILE A 181 15.27 7.41 13.95
N ARG A 182 14.51 8.46 13.67
CA ARG A 182 14.39 9.04 12.30
C ARG A 182 15.74 9.49 11.77
N THR A 183 16.52 10.21 12.58
CA THR A 183 17.87 10.69 12.21
C THR A 183 18.84 9.53 11.98
N ALA A 184 18.86 8.56 12.90
CA ALA A 184 19.73 7.39 12.79
C ALA A 184 19.35 6.51 11.59
N ALA A 185 18.06 6.35 11.30
CA ALA A 185 17.57 5.64 10.14
C ALA A 185 18.03 6.35 8.85
N ALA A 186 17.83 7.66 8.74
CA ALA A 186 18.22 8.43 7.58
C ALA A 186 19.74 8.34 7.30
N ALA A 187 20.57 8.37 8.33
CA ALA A 187 22.02 8.21 8.22
C ALA A 187 22.45 6.83 7.65
N ARG A 188 21.53 5.85 7.68
CA ARG A 188 21.74 4.47 7.19
C ARG A 188 20.98 4.18 5.89
N GLY A 189 20.42 5.20 5.24
CA GLY A 189 19.59 5.03 4.05
C GLY A 189 18.22 4.40 4.32
N LEU A 190 17.81 4.35 5.60
CA LEU A 190 16.51 3.86 6.03
C LEU A 190 15.55 5.02 6.24
N GLN A 191 14.26 4.72 6.29
CA GLN A 191 13.21 5.69 6.56
C GLN A 191 12.27 5.21 7.65
N LEU A 192 11.88 6.11 8.54
CA LEU A 192 10.83 5.92 9.51
C LEU A 192 9.61 6.71 9.05
N ARG A 193 8.56 6.00 8.63
CA ARG A 193 7.30 6.58 8.13
C ARG A 193 6.17 6.31 9.11
N ARG A 194 5.22 7.21 9.17
CA ARG A 194 3.96 6.99 9.87
C ARG A 194 2.92 6.49 8.88
N GLY A 195 2.24 5.38 9.22
CA GLY A 195 1.13 4.84 8.47
C GLY A 195 0.12 4.22 9.42
N GLY A 196 -1.10 4.75 9.46
CA GLY A 196 -2.13 4.29 10.38
C GLY A 196 -1.69 4.34 11.85
N ARG A 197 -1.67 3.17 12.50
CA ARG A 197 -1.36 3.04 13.94
C ARG A 197 0.14 2.89 14.24
N TRP A 198 0.96 2.56 13.25
CA TRP A 198 2.35 2.18 13.41
C TRP A 198 3.32 3.22 12.85
N LEU A 199 4.54 3.17 13.35
CA LEU A 199 5.69 3.68 12.64
C LEU A 199 6.35 2.51 11.90
N THR A 200 6.55 2.65 10.59
CA THR A 200 7.22 1.63 9.77
C THR A 200 8.65 2.06 9.52
N LEU A 201 9.60 1.25 9.99
CA LEU A 201 11.02 1.38 9.66
C LEU A 201 11.33 0.44 8.49
N ALA A 202 11.79 1.00 7.40
CA ALA A 202 12.14 0.27 6.19
C ALA A 202 13.28 1.00 5.46
N ASP A 203 13.80 0.42 4.38
CA ASP A 203 14.70 1.16 3.52
C ASP A 203 13.95 2.24 2.72
N SER A 204 14.66 2.96 1.84
CA SER A 204 14.12 4.09 1.08
C SER A 204 13.14 3.67 -0.03
N THR A 205 12.84 2.38 -0.20
CA THR A 205 11.79 1.93 -1.11
C THR A 205 10.44 2.42 -0.60
N GLY A 206 9.68 3.11 -1.43
CA GLY A 206 8.34 3.57 -1.09
C GLY A 206 7.32 2.97 -2.04
N LYS A 207 6.03 3.08 -1.69
CA LYS A 207 4.91 2.63 -2.55
C LYS A 207 5.06 3.16 -3.99
N GLY A 208 5.58 4.38 -4.16
CA GLY A 208 5.80 5.00 -5.47
C GLY A 208 6.89 4.32 -6.29
N THR A 209 7.97 3.82 -5.66
CA THR A 209 9.00 3.05 -6.35
C THR A 209 8.43 1.75 -6.92
N ALA A 210 7.66 1.02 -6.11
CA ALA A 210 6.99 -0.19 -6.55
C ALA A 210 5.93 0.08 -7.63
N LEU A 211 5.20 1.19 -7.52
CA LEU A 211 4.25 1.62 -8.57
C LEU A 211 4.95 1.94 -9.89
N SER A 212 6.13 2.57 -9.85
CA SER A 212 6.92 2.84 -11.05
C SER A 212 7.41 1.54 -11.71
N LEU A 213 7.80 0.56 -10.90
CA LEU A 213 8.18 -0.77 -11.39
C LEU A 213 6.97 -1.49 -12.01
N LEU A 214 5.80 -1.43 -11.36
CA LEU A 214 4.56 -2.00 -11.89
C LEU A 214 4.20 -1.35 -13.23
N ARG A 215 4.28 -0.01 -13.35
CA ARG A 215 4.07 0.71 -14.62
C ARG A 215 5.02 0.19 -15.71
N HIS A 216 6.29 -0.02 -15.37
CA HIS A 216 7.27 -0.55 -16.30
C HIS A 216 6.86 -1.94 -16.81
N PHE A 217 6.44 -2.83 -15.95
CA PHE A 217 5.97 -4.17 -16.33
C PHE A 217 4.71 -4.13 -17.20
N GLU A 218 3.74 -3.27 -16.87
CA GLU A 218 2.54 -3.09 -17.70
C GLU A 218 2.91 -2.63 -19.11
N THR A 219 3.82 -1.65 -19.20
CA THR A 219 4.27 -1.10 -20.50
C THR A 219 5.05 -2.16 -21.29
N ALA A 220 5.90 -2.96 -20.66
CA ALA A 220 6.62 -4.04 -21.31
C ALA A 220 5.66 -5.13 -21.86
N CYS A 221 4.51 -5.33 -21.22
CA CYS A 221 3.44 -6.21 -21.71
C CYS A 221 2.53 -5.53 -22.76
N GLY A 222 2.89 -4.36 -23.26
CA GLY A 222 2.11 -3.62 -24.28
C GLY A 222 0.89 -2.89 -23.71
N VAL A 223 0.74 -2.82 -22.38
CA VAL A 223 -0.36 -2.10 -21.72
C VAL A 223 0.17 -0.81 -21.12
N SER A 224 -0.38 0.34 -21.53
CA SER A 224 -0.04 1.65 -20.98
C SER A 224 -1.25 2.23 -20.23
N PRO A 225 -1.54 1.77 -19.00
CA PRO A 225 -2.70 2.22 -18.27
C PRO A 225 -2.53 3.66 -17.80
N ILE A 226 -3.65 4.36 -17.60
CA ILE A 226 -3.68 5.57 -16.77
C ILE A 226 -3.65 5.10 -15.32
N ILE A 227 -2.64 5.53 -14.58
CA ILE A 227 -2.50 5.19 -13.17
C ILE A 227 -3.20 6.24 -12.33
N VAL A 228 -4.19 5.80 -11.59
CA VAL A 228 -4.89 6.56 -10.55
C VAL A 228 -4.35 6.13 -9.21
N ALA A 229 -4.00 7.06 -8.33
CA ALA A 229 -3.62 6.71 -6.96
C ALA A 229 -4.53 7.43 -5.96
N ILE A 230 -4.82 6.74 -4.85
CA ILE A 230 -5.61 7.27 -3.76
C ILE A 230 -5.00 6.86 -2.41
N GLY A 231 -4.92 7.82 -1.47
CA GLY A 231 -4.32 7.62 -0.16
C GLY A 231 -4.66 8.74 0.82
N ASN A 232 -4.27 8.55 2.10
CA ASN A 232 -4.66 9.46 3.18
C ASN A 232 -3.50 9.88 4.12
N GLU A 233 -2.35 9.18 4.11
CA GLU A 233 -1.26 9.39 5.08
C GLU A 233 0.10 9.64 4.41
N GLU A 234 1.11 10.00 5.22
CA GLU A 234 2.47 10.35 4.79
C GLU A 234 3.11 9.28 3.88
N ASN A 235 2.87 8.01 4.16
CA ASN A 235 3.43 6.89 3.38
C ASN A 235 2.87 6.78 1.97
N ASP A 236 1.77 7.53 1.65
CA ASP A 236 1.16 7.57 0.33
C ASP A 236 1.74 8.68 -0.56
N VAL A 237 2.54 9.60 -0.01
CA VAL A 237 3.12 10.71 -0.79
C VAL A 237 3.80 10.20 -2.05
N SER A 238 4.67 9.20 -1.92
CA SER A 238 5.40 8.65 -3.07
C SER A 238 4.49 7.94 -4.07
N LEU A 239 3.40 7.30 -3.60
CA LEU A 239 2.39 6.65 -4.43
C LEU A 239 1.67 7.68 -5.31
N LEU A 240 1.16 8.73 -4.67
CA LEU A 240 0.40 9.79 -5.35
C LEU A 240 1.27 10.57 -6.33
N GLN A 241 2.54 10.85 -5.98
CA GLN A 241 3.48 11.54 -6.86
C GLN A 241 3.80 10.78 -8.15
N LYS A 242 3.66 9.45 -8.17
CA LYS A 242 3.95 8.60 -9.32
C LYS A 242 2.73 8.27 -10.17
N ALA A 243 1.55 8.70 -9.74
CA ALA A 243 0.30 8.53 -10.48
C ALA A 243 0.09 9.61 -11.55
N ASP A 244 -0.75 9.29 -12.53
CA ASP A 244 -1.22 10.27 -13.53
C ASP A 244 -2.36 11.11 -12.96
N LEU A 245 -3.19 10.50 -12.08
CA LEU A 245 -4.25 11.14 -11.30
C LEU A 245 -4.07 10.77 -9.84
N ALA A 246 -4.03 11.78 -8.96
CA ALA A 246 -3.83 11.59 -7.53
C ALA A 246 -5.06 12.11 -6.76
N PHE A 247 -5.59 11.28 -5.87
CA PHE A 247 -6.71 11.61 -5.00
C PHE A 247 -6.31 11.50 -3.53
N VAL A 248 -6.67 12.50 -2.76
CA VAL A 248 -6.37 12.60 -1.34
C VAL A 248 -7.64 12.48 -0.53
N ILE A 249 -7.70 11.46 0.34
CA ILE A 249 -8.78 11.29 1.29
C ILE A 249 -8.52 12.11 2.55
N ARG A 250 -9.56 12.70 3.10
CA ARG A 250 -9.54 13.37 4.41
C ARG A 250 -9.59 12.34 5.52
N ASN A 251 -8.73 12.49 6.50
CA ASN A 251 -8.80 11.68 7.72
C ASN A 251 -9.94 12.19 8.63
N PRO A 252 -10.78 11.29 9.17
CA PRO A 252 -11.88 11.69 10.05
C PRO A 252 -11.42 12.59 11.19
N GLY A 253 -12.06 13.77 11.30
CA GLY A 253 -11.78 14.78 12.34
C GLY A 253 -10.42 15.47 12.26
N ARG A 254 -9.55 15.14 11.27
CA ARG A 254 -8.21 15.77 11.12
C ARG A 254 -8.00 16.43 9.75
N GLY A 255 -8.91 16.18 8.81
CA GLY A 255 -8.78 16.67 7.44
C GLY A 255 -7.69 15.97 6.63
N PRO A 256 -7.31 16.49 5.46
CA PRO A 256 -6.31 15.89 4.59
C PRO A 256 -4.90 16.08 5.17
N HIS A 257 -4.03 15.10 4.94
CA HIS A 257 -2.63 15.18 5.39
C HIS A 257 -1.88 16.28 4.61
N PRO A 258 -1.17 17.22 5.27
CA PRO A 258 -0.54 18.37 4.61
C PRO A 258 0.45 17.99 3.50
N ALA A 259 1.23 16.92 3.68
CA ALA A 259 2.18 16.48 2.68
C ALA A 259 1.49 15.97 1.39
N LEU A 260 0.25 15.48 1.47
CA LEU A 260 -0.51 15.04 0.31
C LEU A 260 -1.14 16.23 -0.43
N THR A 261 -1.63 17.22 0.30
CA THR A 261 -2.20 18.45 -0.31
C THR A 261 -1.14 19.29 -1.01
N ALA A 262 0.14 19.13 -0.64
CA ALA A 262 1.27 19.78 -1.30
C ALA A 262 1.64 19.15 -2.65
N ILE A 263 1.06 18.00 -3.01
CA ILE A 263 1.33 17.33 -4.29
C ILE A 263 0.63 18.10 -5.42
N PRO A 264 1.36 18.59 -6.45
CA PRO A 264 0.76 19.33 -7.54
C PRO A 264 -0.35 18.52 -8.24
N ARG A 265 -1.51 19.15 -8.44
CA ARG A 265 -2.67 18.55 -9.11
C ARG A 265 -3.35 17.41 -8.36
N ALA A 266 -3.00 17.13 -7.12
CA ALA A 266 -3.75 16.19 -6.32
C ALA A 266 -5.16 16.75 -6.03
N VAL A 267 -6.17 15.91 -6.22
CA VAL A 267 -7.58 16.24 -5.94
C VAL A 267 -7.88 15.83 -4.51
N VAL A 268 -8.19 16.80 -3.67
CA VAL A 268 -8.64 16.53 -2.29
C VAL A 268 -10.14 16.25 -2.35
N LEU A 269 -10.52 15.05 -1.92
CA LEU A 269 -11.92 14.63 -1.87
C LEU A 269 -12.63 15.29 -0.68
N ASP A 270 -13.93 15.56 -0.82
CA ASP A 270 -14.72 16.18 0.25
C ASP A 270 -15.15 15.17 1.31
N THR A 271 -15.37 13.92 0.91
CA THR A 271 -15.78 12.84 1.79
C THR A 271 -14.59 12.28 2.59
N GLU A 272 -14.80 12.13 3.90
CA GLU A 272 -13.80 11.56 4.81
C GLU A 272 -13.74 10.02 4.71
N GLY A 273 -12.56 9.47 5.00
CA GLY A 273 -12.32 8.03 5.08
C GLY A 273 -12.72 7.27 3.80
N PRO A 274 -13.12 6.01 3.92
CA PRO A 274 -13.39 5.17 2.74
C PRO A 274 -14.56 5.63 1.86
N GLY A 275 -15.42 6.54 2.35
CA GLY A 275 -16.45 7.18 1.53
C GLY A 275 -15.87 7.95 0.34
N GLY A 276 -14.70 8.56 0.51
CA GLY A 276 -13.95 9.23 -0.55
C GLY A 276 -13.59 8.31 -1.71
N TRP A 277 -13.49 7.01 -1.48
CA TRP A 277 -13.27 6.05 -2.56
C TRP A 277 -14.41 6.03 -3.59
N LEU A 278 -15.67 6.11 -3.12
CA LEU A 278 -16.84 6.20 -4.00
C LEU A 278 -16.90 7.56 -4.70
N GLU A 279 -16.54 8.63 -4.02
CA GLU A 279 -16.43 9.97 -4.62
C GLU A 279 -15.40 9.99 -5.75
N MET A 280 -14.20 9.40 -5.53
CA MET A 280 -13.19 9.24 -6.59
C MET A 280 -13.76 8.50 -7.81
N LEU A 281 -14.51 7.40 -7.60
CA LEU A 281 -15.11 6.66 -8.72
C LEU A 281 -16.08 7.53 -9.53
N ASN A 282 -16.86 8.39 -8.87
CA ASN A 282 -17.76 9.32 -9.56
C ASN A 282 -16.94 10.33 -10.38
N CYS A 283 -15.90 10.93 -9.80
CA CYS A 283 -14.98 11.82 -10.53
C CYS A 283 -14.36 11.13 -11.75
N LEU A 284 -13.93 9.87 -11.61
CA LEU A 284 -13.36 9.11 -12.74
C LEU A 284 -14.39 8.81 -13.83
N GLN A 285 -15.65 8.53 -13.46
CA GLN A 285 -16.73 8.32 -14.44
C GLN A 285 -17.02 9.57 -15.28
N GLU A 286 -16.86 10.76 -14.73
CA GLU A 286 -17.01 12.03 -15.45
C GLU A 286 -15.80 12.32 -16.37
N LEU A 287 -14.60 11.86 -15.97
CA LEU A 287 -13.37 12.07 -16.74
C LEU A 287 -13.23 11.09 -17.93
N VAL A 288 -13.89 9.92 -17.89
CA VAL A 288 -13.88 8.93 -18.99
C VAL A 288 -14.93 9.30 -20.02
N GLN A 289 -14.50 9.93 -21.11
CA GLN A 289 -15.33 10.38 -22.23
C GLN A 289 -15.14 9.53 -23.48
#